data_31b8a3cd53caa0c90bc1883e795793ca
#
_entry.id   31b8a3cd53caa0c90bc1883e795793ca
#
_cell.length_a   1.000
_cell.length_b   1.000
_cell.length_c   1.000
_cell.angle_alpha   90.00
_cell.angle_beta   90.00
_cell.angle_gamma   90.00
#
_symmetry.space_group_name_H-M   'P 1'
#
loop_
_entity.id
_entity.type
_entity.pdbx_description
1 polymer ?
#
loop_
_entity_poly.entity_id
_entity_poly.type
_entity_poly.pdbx_seq_one_letter_code
_entity_poly.pdbx_strand_id
1 'polypeptide(L)'
;MRRGLAVLVALTVLLLLLDVAGGPTGPVRSAGASVFGPMLRATSTDAGDPRDAELTRLRLRVAELEDERSASAQESELRDLAEDHRVDVVPARVVAVGARDARGAVRVTLDVGSRDGVSTDRAVVSPDGLVGRVVSVSRWTSDVELLGASGTSVGVRVGTAPGVLAELSGSEPTLDERPGELAVRAVQEGRLEPGQQVRTLGSQDGRPYPPGLPVGEVVTAPQDATGLTAVATVRPVADLPALDVVGVVTRTTR
;
A
#
# COMPACT_ATOMS: atom_id res chain seq x y z
N MET A 1 23.28 33.39 -49.24
CA MET A 1 22.64 32.69 -48.11
C MET A 1 21.12 32.46 -48.30
N ARG A 2 20.32 33.42 -48.77
CA ARG A 2 18.86 33.26 -48.96
C ARG A 2 18.42 32.18 -49.98
N ARG A 3 19.20 31.90 -51.05
CA ARG A 3 18.88 30.88 -52.04
C ARG A 3 19.05 29.44 -51.53
N GLY A 4 20.02 29.19 -50.66
CA GLY A 4 20.24 27.88 -50.07
C GLY A 4 19.16 27.50 -49.07
N LEU A 5 18.69 28.46 -48.26
CA LEU A 5 17.60 28.23 -47.30
C LEU A 5 16.27 27.92 -48.02
N ALA A 6 15.98 28.61 -49.14
CA ALA A 6 14.78 28.38 -49.92
C ALA A 6 14.77 26.99 -50.57
N VAL A 7 15.93 26.48 -51.03
CA VAL A 7 16.06 25.13 -51.57
C VAL A 7 15.87 24.09 -50.51
N LEU A 8 16.39 24.30 -49.30
CA LEU A 8 16.27 23.38 -48.17
C LEU A 8 14.82 23.30 -47.67
N VAL A 9 14.13 24.43 -47.59
CA VAL A 9 12.69 24.47 -47.22
C VAL A 9 11.83 23.82 -48.31
N ALA A 10 12.13 24.06 -49.59
CA ALA A 10 11.38 23.41 -50.69
C ALA A 10 11.59 21.88 -50.68
N LEU A 11 12.78 21.40 -50.38
CA LEU A 11 13.07 19.96 -50.26
C LEU A 11 12.36 19.32 -49.09
N THR A 12 12.29 19.99 -47.94
CA THR A 12 11.56 19.47 -46.77
C THR A 12 10.06 19.43 -46.98
N VAL A 13 9.50 20.45 -47.63
CA VAL A 13 8.07 20.48 -47.99
C VAL A 13 7.73 19.40 -49.00
N LEU A 14 8.60 19.17 -50.00
CA LEU A 14 8.43 18.11 -50.99
C LEU A 14 8.46 16.71 -50.35
N LEU A 15 9.38 16.47 -49.39
CA LEU A 15 9.44 15.23 -48.64
C LEU A 15 8.23 14.98 -47.75
N LEU A 16 7.68 16.07 -47.13
CA LEU A 16 6.47 15.99 -46.33
C LEU A 16 5.23 15.71 -47.19
N LEU A 17 5.16 16.30 -48.37
CA LEU A 17 4.06 16.05 -49.32
C LEU A 17 4.10 14.63 -49.91
N LEU A 18 5.28 14.06 -50.12
CA LEU A 18 5.45 12.67 -50.52
C LEU A 18 5.06 11.67 -49.41
N ASP A 19 5.28 11.99 -48.16
CA ASP A 19 4.89 11.17 -46.99
C ASP A 19 3.34 11.17 -46.80
N VAL A 20 2.70 12.33 -47.01
CA VAL A 20 1.23 12.46 -46.93
C VAL A 20 0.50 11.79 -48.10
N ALA A 21 1.12 11.71 -49.29
CA ALA A 21 0.53 11.11 -50.49
C ALA A 21 0.59 9.57 -50.51
N GLY A 22 1.08 8.89 -49.44
CA GLY A 22 1.05 7.43 -49.34
C GLY A 22 1.99 6.70 -50.31
N GLY A 23 3.04 7.35 -50.79
CA GLY A 23 4.06 6.71 -51.65
C GLY A 23 4.99 5.79 -50.84
N PRO A 24 5.66 4.83 -51.50
CA PRO A 24 6.55 3.87 -50.84
C PRO A 24 7.83 4.56 -50.36
N THR A 25 7.80 5.20 -49.23
CA THR A 25 8.94 5.90 -48.59
C THR A 25 9.85 4.96 -47.79
N GLY A 26 9.55 3.64 -47.80
CA GLY A 26 10.32 2.61 -47.12
C GLY A 26 11.85 2.63 -47.41
N PRO A 27 12.27 2.70 -48.69
CA PRO A 27 13.72 2.71 -49.01
C PRO A 27 14.45 4.00 -48.60
N VAL A 28 13.76 5.12 -48.56
CA VAL A 28 14.37 6.41 -48.16
C VAL A 28 14.56 6.48 -46.62
N ARG A 29 13.65 5.91 -45.86
CA ARG A 29 13.80 5.78 -44.39
C ARG A 29 14.94 4.82 -44.02
N SER A 30 15.07 3.71 -44.72
CA SER A 30 16.15 2.74 -44.48
C SER A 30 17.52 3.29 -44.87
N ALA A 31 17.61 4.09 -45.94
CA ALA A 31 18.85 4.76 -46.34
C ALA A 31 19.26 5.86 -45.37
N GLY A 32 18.30 6.65 -44.84
CA GLY A 32 18.56 7.63 -43.78
C GLY A 32 19.06 6.97 -42.49
N ALA A 33 18.43 5.89 -42.05
CA ALA A 33 18.85 5.15 -40.86
C ALA A 33 20.24 4.51 -40.99
N SER A 34 20.64 4.08 -42.19
CA SER A 34 21.94 3.48 -42.40
C SER A 34 23.10 4.48 -42.46
N VAL A 35 22.84 5.74 -42.85
CA VAL A 35 23.85 6.81 -42.88
C VAL A 35 23.97 7.54 -41.55
N PHE A 36 22.84 7.85 -40.89
CA PHE A 36 22.82 8.56 -39.61
C PHE A 36 22.94 7.63 -38.40
N GLY A 37 22.61 6.35 -38.52
CA GLY A 37 22.71 5.38 -37.43
C GLY A 37 24.11 5.26 -36.81
N PRO A 38 25.19 5.13 -37.60
CA PRO A 38 26.54 5.14 -37.06
C PRO A 38 26.95 6.46 -36.42
N MET A 39 26.51 7.60 -36.97
CA MET A 39 26.83 8.93 -36.45
C MET A 39 26.10 9.20 -35.12
N LEU A 40 24.85 8.79 -34.97
CA LEU A 40 24.12 8.85 -33.71
C LEU A 40 24.72 7.92 -32.64
N ARG A 41 25.21 6.73 -33.05
CA ARG A 41 25.93 5.85 -32.12
C ARG A 41 27.28 6.42 -31.71
N ALA A 42 27.98 7.14 -32.60
CA ALA A 42 29.24 7.79 -32.27
C ALA A 42 29.07 9.01 -31.33
N THR A 43 27.91 9.66 -31.35
CA THR A 43 27.60 10.79 -30.43
C THR A 43 26.93 10.29 -29.14
N SER A 44 26.36 9.08 -29.12
CA SER A 44 25.82 8.43 -27.93
C SER A 44 26.82 7.48 -27.23
N THR A 45 28.11 7.49 -27.65
CA THR A 45 29.21 6.92 -26.88
C THR A 45 29.60 7.92 -25.79
N ASP A 46 28.67 8.38 -25.02
CA ASP A 46 28.92 8.62 -23.62
C ASP A 46 29.04 7.25 -22.97
N ALA A 47 30.19 6.64 -23.10
CA ALA A 47 30.61 5.54 -22.26
C ALA A 47 30.68 6.18 -20.89
N GLY A 48 29.57 6.08 -20.11
CA GLY A 48 29.48 6.60 -18.78
C GLY A 48 30.79 6.29 -18.04
N ASP A 49 31.38 7.25 -17.41
CA ASP A 49 32.65 7.07 -16.67
C ASP A 49 32.52 5.77 -15.87
N PRO A 50 33.47 4.82 -15.98
CA PRO A 50 33.45 3.58 -15.21
C PRO A 50 33.16 3.83 -13.71
N ARG A 51 33.53 5.00 -13.25
CA ARG A 51 33.23 5.49 -11.88
C ARG A 51 31.73 5.72 -11.65
N ASP A 52 30.99 6.25 -12.64
CA ASP A 52 29.54 6.48 -12.52
C ASP A 52 28.77 5.16 -12.51
N ALA A 53 29.23 4.19 -13.29
CA ALA A 53 28.69 2.83 -13.28
C ALA A 53 28.95 2.14 -11.92
N GLU A 54 30.16 2.31 -11.37
CA GLU A 54 30.53 1.77 -10.05
C GLU A 54 29.72 2.45 -8.93
N LEU A 55 29.60 3.78 -8.96
CA LEU A 55 28.77 4.54 -8.01
C LEU A 55 27.30 4.10 -8.05
N THR A 56 26.75 3.88 -9.23
CA THR A 56 25.38 3.39 -9.40
C THR A 56 25.24 2.01 -8.81
N ARG A 57 26.19 1.11 -9.07
CA ARG A 57 26.18 -0.25 -8.51
C ARG A 57 26.28 -0.25 -6.98
N LEU A 58 27.15 0.59 -6.42
CA LEU A 58 27.31 0.73 -4.97
C LEU A 58 26.04 1.30 -4.33
N ARG A 59 25.41 2.30 -4.95
CA ARG A 59 24.12 2.85 -4.47
C ARG A 59 23.01 1.80 -4.45
N LEU A 60 22.88 1.00 -5.53
CA LEU A 60 21.93 -0.11 -5.57
C LEU A 60 22.21 -1.13 -4.48
N ARG A 61 23.49 -1.44 -4.23
CA ARG A 61 23.85 -2.40 -3.18
C ARG A 61 23.59 -1.85 -1.77
N VAL A 62 23.80 -0.56 -1.55
CA VAL A 62 23.46 0.11 -0.27
C VAL A 62 21.95 0.07 -0.06
N ALA A 63 21.15 0.43 -1.08
CA ALA A 63 19.69 0.38 -1.00
C ALA A 63 19.18 -1.05 -0.69
N GLU A 64 19.72 -2.05 -1.37
CA GLU A 64 19.36 -3.46 -1.12
C GLU A 64 19.66 -3.89 0.35
N LEU A 65 20.81 -3.50 0.87
CA LEU A 65 21.19 -3.81 2.27
C LEU A 65 20.35 -3.02 3.29
N GLU A 66 19.96 -1.80 2.97
CA GLU A 66 19.07 -0.99 3.79
C GLU A 66 17.66 -1.60 3.82
N ASP A 67 17.14 -2.06 2.69
CA ASP A 67 15.86 -2.75 2.59
C ASP A 67 15.87 -4.08 3.37
N GLU A 68 16.92 -4.91 3.22
CA GLU A 68 17.07 -6.14 3.99
C GLU A 68 17.11 -5.88 5.50
N ARG A 69 17.83 -4.84 5.91
CA ARG A 69 17.93 -4.45 7.32
C ARG A 69 16.61 -3.95 7.89
N SER A 70 15.89 -3.14 7.13
CA SER A 70 14.56 -2.65 7.49
C SER A 70 13.57 -3.79 7.65
N ALA A 71 13.52 -4.71 6.70
CA ALA A 71 12.65 -5.89 6.77
C ALA A 71 12.95 -6.76 8.00
N SER A 72 14.23 -7.00 8.30
CA SER A 72 14.63 -7.77 9.49
C SER A 72 14.24 -7.08 10.80
N ALA A 73 14.33 -5.76 10.86
CA ALA A 73 13.87 -4.99 12.01
C ALA A 73 12.35 -5.10 12.19
N GLN A 74 11.59 -4.91 11.12
CA GLN A 74 10.13 -5.05 11.14
C GLN A 74 9.68 -6.46 11.54
N GLU A 75 10.38 -7.51 11.09
CA GLU A 75 10.09 -8.88 11.53
C GLU A 75 10.35 -9.09 13.03
N SER A 76 11.37 -8.44 13.60
CA SER A 76 11.64 -8.50 15.02
C SER A 76 10.55 -7.82 15.84
N GLU A 77 10.20 -6.60 15.46
CA GLU A 77 9.13 -5.83 16.09
C GLU A 77 7.78 -6.55 15.98
N LEU A 78 7.52 -7.22 14.84
CA LEU A 78 6.33 -8.03 14.65
C LEU A 78 6.28 -9.23 15.61
N ARG A 79 7.43 -9.86 15.93
CA ARG A 79 7.50 -10.93 16.92
C ARG A 79 7.21 -10.41 18.32
N ASP A 80 7.74 -9.23 18.65
CA ASP A 80 7.50 -8.59 19.96
C ASP A 80 6.00 -8.29 20.13
N LEU A 81 5.34 -7.73 19.10
CA LEU A 81 3.88 -7.53 19.10
C LEU A 81 3.13 -8.87 19.27
N ALA A 82 3.58 -9.92 18.58
CA ALA A 82 2.95 -11.23 18.64
C ALA A 82 3.05 -11.85 20.05
N GLU A 83 4.19 -11.70 20.72
CA GLU A 83 4.40 -12.14 22.12
C GLU A 83 3.50 -11.35 23.08
N ASP A 84 3.48 -10.03 22.98
CA ASP A 84 2.69 -9.14 23.84
C ASP A 84 1.19 -9.46 23.78
N HIS A 85 0.71 -9.79 22.58
CA HIS A 85 -0.70 -10.10 22.34
C HIS A 85 -1.03 -11.59 22.35
N ARG A 86 -0.05 -12.46 22.64
CA ARG A 86 -0.20 -13.93 22.70
C ARG A 86 -0.82 -14.50 21.44
N VAL A 87 -0.29 -14.13 20.29
CA VAL A 87 -0.71 -14.62 18.98
C VAL A 87 0.48 -15.24 18.24
N ASP A 88 0.24 -16.30 17.50
CA ASP A 88 1.21 -16.84 16.56
C ASP A 88 1.02 -16.15 15.23
N VAL A 89 2.08 -15.63 14.64
CA VAL A 89 2.06 -14.95 13.35
C VAL A 89 2.96 -15.65 12.34
N VAL A 90 2.53 -15.67 11.09
CA VAL A 90 3.36 -16.03 9.94
C VAL A 90 3.78 -14.72 9.29
N PRO A 91 5.09 -14.38 9.30
CA PRO A 91 5.59 -13.19 8.61
C PRO A 91 5.36 -13.32 7.10
N ALA A 92 5.02 -12.22 6.47
CA ALA A 92 4.73 -12.12 5.05
C ALA A 92 5.10 -10.77 4.48
N ARG A 93 5.40 -10.71 3.18
CA ARG A 93 5.62 -9.45 2.46
C ARG A 93 4.45 -9.10 1.58
N VAL A 94 4.20 -7.81 1.44
CA VAL A 94 3.24 -7.30 0.47
C VAL A 94 3.89 -7.34 -0.91
N VAL A 95 3.35 -8.18 -1.81
CA VAL A 95 3.90 -8.38 -3.17
C VAL A 95 3.06 -7.71 -4.26
N ALA A 96 1.83 -7.33 -3.95
CA ALA A 96 0.99 -6.57 -4.87
C ALA A 96 -0.04 -5.72 -4.13
N VAL A 97 -0.42 -4.62 -4.76
CA VAL A 97 -1.52 -3.75 -4.30
C VAL A 97 -2.60 -3.80 -5.37
N GLY A 98 -3.79 -4.24 -4.99
CA GLY A 98 -4.95 -4.26 -5.85
C GLY A 98 -5.54 -2.87 -6.06
N ALA A 99 -6.26 -2.71 -7.16
CA ALA A 99 -7.04 -1.50 -7.36
C ALA A 99 -8.15 -1.40 -6.30
N ARG A 100 -8.52 -0.18 -5.95
CA ARG A 100 -9.68 0.07 -5.09
C ARG A 100 -10.93 -0.48 -5.78
N ASP A 101 -11.67 -1.34 -5.10
CA ASP A 101 -12.90 -1.89 -5.65
C ASP A 101 -14.04 -0.85 -5.68
N ALA A 102 -15.19 -1.23 -6.25
CA ALA A 102 -16.35 -0.35 -6.37
C ALA A 102 -16.93 0.11 -5.00
N ARG A 103 -16.55 -0.57 -3.92
CA ARG A 103 -16.93 -0.25 -2.53
C ARG A 103 -15.85 0.55 -1.80
N GLY A 104 -14.76 0.92 -2.49
CA GLY A 104 -13.65 1.65 -1.91
C GLY A 104 -12.64 0.79 -1.13
N ALA A 105 -12.82 -0.52 -1.08
CA ALA A 105 -11.89 -1.42 -0.41
C ALA A 105 -10.56 -1.50 -1.17
N VAL A 106 -9.46 -1.36 -0.46
CA VAL A 106 -8.12 -1.62 -0.96
C VAL A 106 -7.71 -3.00 -0.49
N ARG A 107 -7.16 -3.79 -1.41
CA ARG A 107 -6.62 -5.11 -1.13
C ARG A 107 -5.14 -5.15 -1.42
N VAL A 108 -4.42 -5.91 -0.62
CA VAL A 108 -3.02 -6.24 -0.85
C VAL A 108 -2.86 -7.75 -0.94
N THR A 109 -1.90 -8.20 -1.74
CA THR A 109 -1.57 -9.62 -1.84
C THR A 109 -0.26 -9.88 -1.10
N LEU A 110 -0.26 -10.93 -0.29
CA LEU A 110 0.89 -11.41 0.48
C LEU A 110 1.52 -12.64 -0.18
N ASP A 111 2.81 -12.83 0.03
CA ASP A 111 3.61 -13.97 -0.47
C ASP A 111 3.47 -15.26 0.36
N VAL A 112 2.44 -15.34 1.21
CA VAL A 112 2.12 -16.53 2.02
C VAL A 112 0.72 -17.01 1.72
N GLY A 113 0.53 -18.34 1.75
CA GLY A 113 -0.74 -18.96 1.42
C GLY A 113 -1.09 -20.15 2.30
N SER A 114 -1.97 -21.04 1.80
CA SER A 114 -2.43 -22.21 2.56
C SER A 114 -1.30 -23.19 2.91
N ARG A 115 -0.23 -23.26 2.13
CA ARG A 115 0.97 -24.08 2.43
C ARG A 115 1.71 -23.60 3.68
N ASP A 116 1.60 -22.32 3.99
CA ASP A 116 2.27 -21.65 5.12
C ASP A 116 1.34 -21.61 6.37
N GLY A 117 0.18 -22.26 6.29
CA GLY A 117 -0.80 -22.33 7.37
C GLY A 117 -1.78 -21.16 7.43
N VAL A 118 -1.79 -20.30 6.39
CA VAL A 118 -2.74 -19.19 6.29
C VAL A 118 -4.12 -19.71 5.91
N SER A 119 -5.16 -19.14 6.52
CA SER A 119 -6.56 -19.38 6.20
C SER A 119 -7.33 -18.06 6.12
N THR A 120 -8.49 -18.08 5.50
CA THR A 120 -9.41 -16.94 5.48
C THR A 120 -9.87 -16.56 6.89
N ASP A 121 -10.38 -15.36 7.04
CA ASP A 121 -10.84 -14.81 8.33
C ASP A 121 -9.75 -14.83 9.41
N ARG A 122 -8.56 -14.38 9.04
CA ARG A 122 -7.43 -14.15 9.94
C ARG A 122 -7.05 -12.69 9.95
N ALA A 123 -6.75 -12.16 11.12
CA ALA A 123 -6.18 -10.83 11.25
C ALA A 123 -4.81 -10.76 10.58
N VAL A 124 -4.52 -9.61 10.02
CA VAL A 124 -3.19 -9.24 9.55
C VAL A 124 -2.74 -8.03 10.35
N VAL A 125 -1.52 -8.09 10.85
CA VAL A 125 -0.92 -7.06 11.71
C VAL A 125 0.41 -6.58 11.13
N SER A 126 0.72 -5.31 11.34
CA SER A 126 2.07 -4.76 11.23
C SER A 126 2.72 -4.71 12.63
N PRO A 127 3.99 -4.31 12.78
CA PRO A 127 4.58 -4.03 14.08
C PRO A 127 3.78 -3.04 14.94
N ASP A 128 3.11 -2.09 14.31
CA ASP A 128 2.34 -1.04 15.01
C ASP A 128 0.95 -1.51 15.44
N GLY A 129 0.32 -2.43 14.69
CA GLY A 129 -1.03 -2.91 15.02
C GLY A 129 -1.79 -3.52 13.85
N LEU A 130 -3.11 -3.49 13.95
CA LEU A 130 -4.02 -4.14 13.00
C LEU A 130 -3.98 -3.47 11.62
N VAL A 131 -3.77 -4.28 10.58
CA VAL A 131 -3.73 -3.87 9.17
C VAL A 131 -5.03 -4.22 8.46
N GLY A 132 -5.59 -5.40 8.73
CA GLY A 132 -6.77 -5.87 8.02
C GLY A 132 -7.10 -7.33 8.27
N ARG A 133 -7.74 -7.96 7.27
CA ARG A 133 -8.21 -9.34 7.35
C ARG A 133 -7.95 -10.09 6.05
N VAL A 134 -7.54 -11.35 6.15
CA VAL A 134 -7.41 -12.26 5.01
C VAL A 134 -8.80 -12.59 4.47
N VAL A 135 -9.05 -12.30 3.19
CA VAL A 135 -10.32 -12.53 2.51
C VAL A 135 -10.28 -13.66 1.49
N SER A 136 -9.10 -13.95 0.94
CA SER A 136 -8.88 -15.02 -0.03
C SER A 136 -7.52 -15.67 0.22
N VAL A 137 -7.43 -16.99 0.00
CA VAL A 137 -6.19 -17.73 0.17
C VAL A 137 -6.00 -18.68 -1.00
N SER A 138 -4.87 -18.55 -1.66
CA SER A 138 -4.36 -19.49 -2.64
C SER A 138 -3.29 -20.39 -2.01
N ARG A 139 -2.67 -21.27 -2.81
CA ARG A 139 -1.63 -22.15 -2.28
C ARG A 139 -0.39 -21.37 -1.79
N TRP A 140 -0.02 -20.30 -2.49
CA TRP A 140 1.24 -19.56 -2.31
C TRP A 140 1.04 -18.12 -1.87
N THR A 141 -0.15 -17.58 -2.05
CA THR A 141 -0.48 -16.18 -1.79
C THR A 141 -1.80 -16.06 -1.05
N SER A 142 -2.02 -14.93 -0.41
CA SER A 142 -3.30 -14.56 0.18
C SER A 142 -3.63 -13.10 -0.08
N ASP A 143 -4.92 -12.80 -0.20
CA ASP A 143 -5.41 -11.43 -0.35
C ASP A 143 -5.95 -10.93 0.98
N VAL A 144 -5.55 -9.74 1.33
CA VAL A 144 -5.92 -9.05 2.56
C VAL A 144 -6.75 -7.82 2.23
N GLU A 145 -7.88 -7.70 2.86
CA GLU A 145 -8.69 -6.50 2.85
C GLU A 145 -8.22 -5.58 3.99
N LEU A 146 -7.77 -4.38 3.61
CA LEU A 146 -7.25 -3.43 4.58
C LEU A 146 -8.36 -2.80 5.43
N LEU A 147 -8.00 -2.32 6.61
CA LEU A 147 -8.89 -1.51 7.44
C LEU A 147 -9.45 -0.32 6.64
N GLY A 148 -10.70 0.02 6.91
CA GLY A 148 -11.35 1.12 6.20
C GLY A 148 -12.05 0.71 4.91
N ALA A 149 -12.05 -0.58 4.57
CA ALA A 149 -12.87 -1.08 3.48
C ALA A 149 -14.37 -0.91 3.79
N SER A 150 -15.13 -0.35 2.85
CA SER A 150 -16.57 -0.18 2.99
C SER A 150 -17.28 -1.54 3.16
N GLY A 151 -18.09 -1.65 4.21
CA GLY A 151 -18.81 -2.89 4.55
C GLY A 151 -18.01 -3.85 5.43
N THR A 152 -16.80 -3.50 5.83
CA THR A 152 -16.04 -4.22 6.85
C THR A 152 -16.10 -3.46 8.17
N SER A 153 -16.60 -4.12 9.22
CA SER A 153 -16.62 -3.57 10.57
C SER A 153 -15.78 -4.39 11.53
N VAL A 154 -15.20 -3.71 12.51
CA VAL A 154 -14.39 -4.32 13.56
C VAL A 154 -14.95 -3.91 14.92
N GLY A 155 -15.29 -4.86 15.75
CA GLY A 155 -15.63 -4.59 17.15
C GLY A 155 -14.40 -4.10 17.90
N VAL A 156 -14.51 -2.95 18.53
CA VAL A 156 -13.40 -2.31 19.24
C VAL A 156 -13.79 -1.85 20.64
N ARG A 157 -12.78 -1.62 21.44
CA ARG A 157 -12.86 -0.96 22.74
C ARG A 157 -12.04 0.32 22.68
N VAL A 158 -12.67 1.42 23.11
CA VAL A 158 -12.05 2.76 23.12
C VAL A 158 -11.76 3.18 24.55
N GLY A 159 -10.56 3.68 24.78
CA GLY A 159 -10.09 4.17 26.09
C GLY A 159 -9.56 3.05 27.00
N THR A 160 -9.35 3.41 28.26
CA THR A 160 -8.86 2.50 29.31
C THR A 160 -9.97 1.59 29.81
N ALA A 161 -9.59 0.41 30.36
CA ALA A 161 -10.56 -0.56 30.88
C ALA A 161 -11.48 0.04 31.97
N PRO A 162 -12.81 -0.23 31.92
CA PRO A 162 -13.51 -1.11 31.01
C PRO A 162 -13.67 -0.59 29.58
N GLY A 163 -13.48 0.71 29.31
CA GLY A 163 -13.55 1.36 28.01
C GLY A 163 -14.92 1.29 27.33
N VAL A 164 -15.13 2.10 26.31
CA VAL A 164 -16.38 2.17 25.55
C VAL A 164 -16.38 1.10 24.46
N LEU A 165 -17.45 0.30 24.38
CA LEU A 165 -17.67 -0.63 23.27
C LEU A 165 -18.11 0.15 22.03
N ALA A 166 -17.45 -0.12 20.93
CA ALA A 166 -17.68 0.59 19.68
C ALA A 166 -17.49 -0.32 18.47
N GLU A 167 -18.02 0.12 17.35
CA GLU A 167 -17.81 -0.47 16.03
C GLU A 167 -16.94 0.49 15.22
N LEU A 168 -15.85 -0.04 14.68
CA LEU A 168 -14.97 0.66 13.75
C LEU A 168 -15.33 0.25 12.33
N SER A 169 -15.49 1.22 11.44
CA SER A 169 -15.76 1.02 10.02
C SER A 169 -14.94 1.95 9.16
N GLY A 170 -14.91 1.71 7.85
CA GLY A 170 -14.40 2.70 6.91
C GLY A 170 -15.21 3.97 7.00
N SER A 171 -14.53 5.09 7.02
CA SER A 171 -15.19 6.40 6.92
C SER A 171 -15.86 6.54 5.56
N GLU A 172 -17.11 6.96 5.52
CA GLU A 172 -17.65 7.52 4.28
C GLU A 172 -16.92 8.85 4.02
N PRO A 173 -16.42 9.08 2.79
CA PRO A 173 -15.67 10.29 2.52
C PRO A 173 -16.57 11.51 2.73
N THR A 174 -16.43 12.16 3.87
CA THR A 174 -16.95 13.49 4.11
C THR A 174 -15.88 14.51 3.73
N LEU A 175 -16.28 15.75 3.39
CA LEU A 175 -15.36 16.78 2.90
C LEU A 175 -14.29 17.19 3.91
N ASP A 176 -14.47 16.82 5.19
CA ASP A 176 -13.59 17.20 6.31
C ASP A 176 -12.67 16.06 6.80
N GLU A 177 -12.80 14.83 6.26
CA GLU A 177 -12.01 13.67 6.70
C GLU A 177 -10.76 13.49 5.84
N ARG A 178 -9.65 13.19 6.50
CA ARG A 178 -8.39 12.90 5.81
C ARG A 178 -8.43 11.48 5.24
N PRO A 179 -7.88 11.26 4.04
CA PRO A 179 -7.76 9.92 3.49
C PRO A 179 -7.07 8.97 4.48
N GLY A 180 -7.68 7.82 4.74
CA GLY A 180 -7.14 6.79 5.64
C GLY A 180 -7.60 6.88 7.09
N GLU A 181 -8.39 7.89 7.46
CA GLU A 181 -9.07 7.93 8.77
C GLU A 181 -10.28 6.97 8.77
N LEU A 182 -10.62 6.46 9.94
CA LEU A 182 -11.69 5.50 10.16
C LEU A 182 -12.77 6.10 11.05
N ALA A 183 -14.01 5.67 10.88
CA ALA A 183 -15.10 6.05 11.76
C ALA A 183 -15.25 5.03 12.89
N VAL A 184 -15.38 5.50 14.12
CA VAL A 184 -15.74 4.68 15.27
C VAL A 184 -17.07 5.14 15.85
N ARG A 185 -18.02 4.21 15.95
CA ARG A 185 -19.36 4.45 16.49
C ARG A 185 -19.54 3.72 17.80
N ALA A 186 -19.87 4.44 18.87
CA ALA A 186 -20.22 3.84 20.16
C ALA A 186 -21.49 2.98 20.02
N VAL A 187 -21.46 1.76 20.58
CA VAL A 187 -22.65 0.86 20.63
C VAL A 187 -23.31 0.86 21.99
N GLN A 188 -22.72 1.55 22.97
CA GLN A 188 -23.28 1.77 24.31
C GLN A 188 -23.04 3.21 24.72
N GLU A 189 -23.73 3.63 25.78
CA GLU A 189 -23.47 4.96 26.36
C GLU A 189 -22.01 5.06 26.82
N GLY A 190 -21.34 6.10 26.37
CA GLY A 190 -19.96 6.37 26.68
C GLY A 190 -19.47 7.61 25.93
N ARG A 191 -18.44 8.24 26.48
CA ARG A 191 -17.82 9.40 25.87
C ARG A 191 -16.57 8.97 25.10
N LEU A 192 -16.53 9.35 23.84
CA LEU A 192 -15.33 9.23 23.01
C LEU A 192 -14.57 10.55 23.09
N GLU A 193 -13.29 10.50 23.42
CA GLU A 193 -12.44 11.67 23.58
C GLU A 193 -11.17 11.54 22.73
N PRO A 194 -10.68 12.64 22.15
CA PRO A 194 -9.38 12.64 21.45
C PRO A 194 -8.25 12.13 22.35
N GLY A 195 -7.30 11.39 21.78
CA GLY A 195 -6.20 10.76 22.51
C GLY A 195 -6.51 9.37 23.06
N GLN A 196 -7.77 8.93 23.03
CA GLN A 196 -8.11 7.58 23.48
C GLN A 196 -7.61 6.51 22.50
N GLN A 197 -6.99 5.47 23.06
CA GLN A 197 -6.53 4.30 22.29
C GLN A 197 -7.70 3.41 21.90
N VAL A 198 -7.64 2.90 20.66
CA VAL A 198 -8.63 1.97 20.10
C VAL A 198 -7.97 0.61 19.94
N ARG A 199 -8.59 -0.43 20.51
CA ARG A 199 -8.10 -1.81 20.46
C ARG A 199 -9.21 -2.75 20.05
N THR A 200 -8.87 -3.88 19.42
CA THR A 200 -9.86 -4.91 19.06
C THR A 200 -10.55 -5.46 20.30
N LEU A 201 -11.86 -5.62 20.23
CA LEU A 201 -12.64 -6.28 21.28
C LEU A 201 -12.33 -7.77 21.36
N GLY A 202 -12.00 -8.35 20.22
CA GLY A 202 -11.89 -9.78 20.03
C GLY A 202 -13.16 -10.38 19.44
N SER A 203 -12.98 -11.46 18.70
CA SER A 203 -14.05 -12.24 18.12
C SER A 203 -14.07 -13.65 18.74
N GLN A 204 -15.15 -14.41 18.52
CA GLN A 204 -15.23 -15.79 18.98
C GLN A 204 -14.04 -16.59 18.45
N ASP A 205 -13.35 -17.32 19.32
CA ASP A 205 -12.14 -18.09 19.03
C ASP A 205 -11.00 -17.26 18.40
N GLY A 206 -11.00 -15.93 18.63
CA GLY A 206 -10.01 -14.99 18.08
C GLY A 206 -10.08 -14.78 16.56
N ARG A 207 -11.20 -15.13 15.94
CA ARG A 207 -11.41 -14.98 14.49
C ARG A 207 -12.56 -14.03 14.18
N PRO A 208 -12.39 -13.10 13.24
CA PRO A 208 -11.16 -12.75 12.53
C PRO A 208 -10.13 -12.06 13.41
N TYR A 209 -10.53 -11.41 14.51
CA TYR A 209 -9.66 -10.52 15.26
C TYR A 209 -9.43 -11.05 16.68
N PRO A 210 -8.17 -11.30 17.08
CA PRO A 210 -7.79 -11.49 18.49
C PRO A 210 -8.14 -10.26 19.33
N PRO A 211 -8.39 -10.42 20.65
CA PRO A 211 -8.65 -9.28 21.53
C PRO A 211 -7.37 -8.47 21.81
N GLY A 212 -7.53 -7.17 21.98
CA GLY A 212 -6.49 -6.28 22.49
C GLY A 212 -5.49 -5.75 21.47
N LEU A 213 -5.57 -6.16 20.18
CA LEU A 213 -4.67 -5.63 19.16
C LEU A 213 -4.84 -4.12 19.02
N PRO A 214 -3.75 -3.35 18.94
CA PRO A 214 -3.80 -1.92 18.65
C PRO A 214 -4.44 -1.68 17.27
N VAL A 215 -5.32 -0.68 17.19
CA VAL A 215 -5.99 -0.32 15.94
C VAL A 215 -5.71 1.13 15.57
N GLY A 216 -5.81 2.04 16.55
CA GLY A 216 -5.69 3.46 16.29
C GLY A 216 -5.87 4.32 17.53
N GLU A 217 -5.93 5.62 17.27
CA GLU A 217 -6.19 6.64 18.28
C GLU A 217 -7.31 7.55 17.81
N VAL A 218 -8.20 7.92 18.72
CA VAL A 218 -9.28 8.89 18.46
C VAL A 218 -8.65 10.26 18.20
N VAL A 219 -8.91 10.81 17.01
CA VAL A 219 -8.39 12.13 16.61
C VAL A 219 -9.42 13.22 16.85
N THR A 220 -10.67 12.94 16.50
CA THR A 220 -11.77 13.90 16.60
C THR A 220 -13.00 13.19 17.17
N ALA A 221 -13.65 13.83 18.12
CA ALA A 221 -14.93 13.39 18.66
C ALA A 221 -15.85 14.60 18.81
N PRO A 222 -17.15 14.48 18.48
CA PRO A 222 -18.10 15.56 18.67
C PRO A 222 -18.28 15.86 20.16
N GLN A 223 -18.19 17.13 20.53
CA GLN A 223 -18.29 17.55 21.95
C GLN A 223 -19.66 17.30 22.57
N ASP A 224 -20.72 17.29 21.75
CA ASP A 224 -22.11 17.18 22.21
C ASP A 224 -22.73 15.79 21.95
N ALA A 225 -21.98 14.85 21.40
CA ALA A 225 -22.49 13.50 21.11
C ALA A 225 -22.44 12.65 22.39
N THR A 226 -23.56 12.58 23.06
CA THR A 226 -23.80 11.64 24.16
C THR A 226 -24.65 10.47 23.66
N GLY A 227 -24.28 9.25 24.06
CA GLY A 227 -25.07 8.06 23.74
C GLY A 227 -24.65 7.36 22.43
N LEU A 228 -25.57 6.53 21.90
CA LEU A 228 -25.36 5.62 20.77
C LEU A 228 -25.10 6.31 19.41
N THR A 229 -25.22 7.63 19.35
CA THR A 229 -25.00 8.40 18.11
C THR A 229 -23.61 9.03 18.03
N ALA A 230 -22.77 8.84 19.05
CA ALA A 230 -21.42 9.36 19.04
C ALA A 230 -20.58 8.65 17.97
N VAL A 231 -20.18 9.40 16.96
CA VAL A 231 -19.23 8.94 15.93
C VAL A 231 -17.98 9.78 16.08
N ALA A 232 -16.84 9.13 16.24
CA ALA A 232 -15.54 9.78 16.32
C ALA A 232 -14.65 9.31 15.17
N THR A 233 -13.65 10.11 14.84
CA THR A 233 -12.66 9.76 13.82
C THR A 233 -11.44 9.15 14.51
N VAL A 234 -10.96 8.05 13.93
CA VAL A 234 -9.80 7.30 14.40
C VAL A 234 -8.71 7.32 13.34
N ARG A 235 -7.49 7.64 13.76
CA ARG A 235 -6.29 7.45 12.93
C ARG A 235 -5.72 6.07 13.23
N PRO A 236 -5.56 5.20 12.22
CA PRO A 236 -4.87 3.93 12.39
C PRO A 236 -3.46 4.12 12.92
N VAL A 237 -2.98 3.16 13.75
CA VAL A 237 -1.56 3.13 14.16
C VAL A 237 -0.69 2.55 13.05
N ALA A 238 -1.21 1.58 12.28
CA ALA A 238 -0.52 1.01 11.14
C ALA A 238 -0.48 2.01 9.98
N ASP A 239 0.69 2.17 9.37
CA ASP A 239 0.86 2.96 8.14
C ASP A 239 0.41 2.15 6.93
N LEU A 240 -0.91 2.13 6.68
CA LEU A 240 -1.52 1.34 5.61
C LEU A 240 -0.99 1.64 4.20
N PRO A 241 -0.60 2.88 3.84
CA PRO A 241 0.06 3.18 2.57
C PRO A 241 1.48 2.63 2.42
N ALA A 242 2.21 2.41 3.50
CA ALA A 242 3.63 2.05 3.49
C ALA A 242 3.90 0.63 4.03
N LEU A 243 2.96 -0.28 3.83
CA LEU A 243 3.11 -1.68 4.26
C LEU A 243 4.17 -2.41 3.42
N ASP A 244 5.14 -3.02 4.10
CA ASP A 244 6.13 -3.93 3.51
C ASP A 244 6.05 -5.32 4.17
N VAL A 245 6.42 -5.43 5.45
CA VAL A 245 6.35 -6.66 6.23
C VAL A 245 5.13 -6.63 7.15
N VAL A 246 4.35 -7.71 7.10
CA VAL A 246 3.16 -7.92 7.92
C VAL A 246 3.15 -9.33 8.51
N GLY A 247 2.32 -9.58 9.51
CA GLY A 247 2.11 -10.90 10.08
C GLY A 247 0.67 -11.36 9.92
N VAL A 248 0.48 -12.56 9.41
CA VAL A 248 -0.84 -13.20 9.41
C VAL A 248 -1.02 -13.97 10.70
N VAL A 249 -2.02 -13.61 11.51
CA VAL A 249 -2.32 -14.30 12.75
C VAL A 249 -2.91 -15.68 12.44
N THR A 250 -2.22 -16.74 12.85
CA THR A 250 -2.65 -18.11 12.61
C THR A 250 -3.31 -18.75 13.82
N ARG A 251 -2.90 -18.35 15.02
CA ARG A 251 -3.43 -18.87 16.29
C ARG A 251 -3.44 -17.79 17.36
N THR A 252 -4.41 -17.85 18.25
CA THR A 252 -4.43 -17.08 19.50
C THR A 252 -4.12 -18.04 20.65
N THR A 253 -3.07 -17.76 21.40
CA THR A 253 -2.69 -18.56 22.58
C THR A 253 -3.49 -18.03 23.78
N ARG A 254 -4.23 -18.90 24.45
CA ARG A 254 -5.02 -18.55 25.65
C ARG A 254 -4.14 -18.48 26.89
#